data_d9c68d95d47f0b83aafb81743019a2cb
#
_entry.id   d9c68d95d47f0b83aafb81743019a2cb
#
_cell.length_a   1.000
_cell.length_b   1.000
_cell.length_c   1.000
_cell.angle_alpha   90.00
_cell.angle_beta   90.00
_cell.angle_gamma   90.00
#
_symmetry.space_group_name_H-M   'P 1'
#
loop_
_entity.id
_entity.type
_entity.pdbx_description
1 polymer ?
#
loop_
_entity_poly.entity_id
_entity_poly.type
_entity_poly.pdbx_seq_one_letter_code
_entity_poly.pdbx_strand_id
1 'polypeptide(L)'
;MPHITCFIRYELDPFQREAFREYAQNWGRIIPRLGGRLLGYWLPQEGTNYEAWGLVGFDSLADYEAYRTRLKADPEARANFEFAQRERFILREERTFCEDVQP
;
A
#
# COMPACT_ATOMS: atom_id res chain seq x y z
N MET A 1 17.30 -16.51 3.92
CA MET A 1 17.18 -15.26 3.13
C MET A 1 16.45 -14.22 3.94
N PRO A 2 16.96 -12.99 4.03
CA PRO A 2 16.21 -11.94 4.72
C PRO A 2 14.97 -11.58 3.91
N HIS A 3 13.89 -11.41 4.61
CA HIS A 3 12.67 -10.86 4.02
C HIS A 3 12.76 -9.35 4.03
N ILE A 4 12.00 -8.71 3.17
CA ILE A 4 11.92 -7.25 3.13
C ILE A 4 10.48 -6.81 3.34
N THR A 5 10.32 -5.61 3.88
CA THR A 5 9.01 -4.98 4.02
C THR A 5 9.06 -3.63 3.32
N CYS A 6 8.06 -3.39 2.49
CA CYS A 6 7.85 -2.10 1.86
C CYS A 6 6.98 -1.26 2.80
N PHE A 7 7.55 -0.17 3.30
CA PHE A 7 6.84 0.79 4.14
C PHE A 7 6.35 1.91 3.24
N ILE A 8 5.05 2.01 3.08
CA ILE A 8 4.45 3.04 2.24
C ILE A 8 3.87 4.11 3.14
N ARG A 9 4.44 5.31 3.07
CA ARG A 9 3.92 6.46 3.79
C ARG A 9 3.06 7.27 2.84
N TYR A 10 1.83 7.53 3.24
CA TYR A 10 0.89 8.32 2.45
C TYR A 10 0.61 9.64 3.14
N GLU A 11 0.51 10.69 2.35
CA GLU A 11 0.03 11.97 2.81
C GLU A 11 -1.35 12.16 2.19
N LEU A 12 -2.38 12.21 3.02
CA LEU A 12 -3.77 12.20 2.57
C LEU A 12 -4.37 13.59 2.58
N ASP A 13 -5.39 13.78 1.73
CA ASP A 13 -6.32 14.86 1.90
C ASP A 13 -7.16 14.53 3.15
N PRO A 14 -7.05 15.31 4.24
CA PRO A 14 -7.73 14.95 5.50
C PRO A 14 -9.25 14.98 5.40
N PHE A 15 -9.80 15.61 4.36
CA PHE A 15 -11.24 15.65 4.13
C PHE A 15 -11.76 14.43 3.38
N GLN A 16 -10.86 13.56 2.91
CA GLN A 16 -11.24 12.36 2.17
C GLN A 16 -10.72 11.08 2.84
N ARG A 17 -10.68 11.09 4.15
CA ARG A 17 -10.18 9.98 4.95
C ARG A 17 -10.91 8.66 4.64
N GLU A 18 -12.23 8.72 4.45
CA GLU A 18 -13.01 7.52 4.19
C GLU A 18 -12.79 6.96 2.78
N ALA A 19 -12.45 7.80 1.83
CA ALA A 19 -12.06 7.34 0.49
C ALA A 19 -10.77 6.52 0.56
N PHE A 20 -9.81 6.94 1.37
CA PHE A 20 -8.59 6.15 1.58
C PHE A 20 -8.90 4.84 2.29
N ARG A 21 -9.84 4.84 3.24
CA ARG A 21 -10.25 3.60 3.92
C ARG A 21 -10.75 2.58 2.89
N GLU A 22 -11.59 2.99 1.97
CA GLU A 22 -12.10 2.11 0.93
C GLU A 22 -10.97 1.59 0.03
N TYR A 23 -10.05 2.47 -0.35
CA TYR A 23 -8.87 2.14 -1.15
C TYR A 23 -8.02 1.07 -0.43
N ALA A 24 -7.77 1.27 0.85
CA ALA A 24 -7.00 0.32 1.66
C ALA A 24 -7.72 -1.02 1.81
N GLN A 25 -9.04 -0.99 1.99
CA GLN A 25 -9.84 -2.21 2.08
C GLN A 25 -9.77 -3.01 0.78
N ASN A 26 -9.79 -2.32 -0.36
CA ASN A 26 -9.65 -2.98 -1.66
C ASN A 26 -8.29 -3.68 -1.77
N TRP A 27 -7.21 -3.01 -1.32
CA TRP A 27 -5.88 -3.63 -1.31
C TRP A 27 -5.83 -4.86 -0.39
N GLY A 28 -6.67 -4.91 0.64
CA GLY A 28 -6.76 -6.07 1.52
C GLY A 28 -7.13 -7.36 0.78
N ARG A 29 -7.89 -7.25 -0.32
CA ARG A 29 -8.20 -8.39 -1.19
C ARG A 29 -7.14 -8.58 -2.26
N ILE A 30 -6.68 -7.49 -2.85
CA ILE A 30 -5.87 -7.52 -4.05
C ILE A 30 -4.44 -7.97 -3.77
N ILE A 31 -3.81 -7.40 -2.74
CA ILE A 31 -2.39 -7.64 -2.46
C ILE A 31 -2.10 -9.11 -2.15
N PRO A 32 -2.83 -9.77 -1.24
CA PRO A 32 -2.56 -11.19 -0.99
C PRO A 32 -2.80 -12.07 -2.21
N ARG A 33 -3.82 -11.77 -3.00
CA ARG A 33 -4.15 -12.53 -4.20
C ARG A 33 -3.03 -12.47 -5.23
N LEU A 34 -2.28 -11.37 -5.26
CA LEU A 34 -1.22 -11.16 -6.24
C LEU A 34 0.18 -11.44 -5.68
N GLY A 35 0.28 -11.94 -4.46
CA GLY A 35 1.52 -12.46 -3.93
C GLY A 35 2.25 -11.59 -2.90
N GLY A 36 1.66 -10.47 -2.49
CA GLY A 36 2.23 -9.67 -1.41
C GLY A 36 1.74 -10.17 -0.04
N ARG A 37 2.60 -10.07 0.97
CA ARG A 37 2.17 -10.35 2.35
C ARG A 37 1.76 -9.03 2.97
N LEU A 38 0.47 -8.73 2.94
CA LEU A 38 -0.04 -7.48 3.50
C LEU A 38 -0.01 -7.55 5.02
N LEU A 39 0.82 -6.70 5.64
CA LEU A 39 0.83 -6.57 7.10
C LEU A 39 -0.35 -5.73 7.56
N GLY A 40 -0.71 -4.71 6.79
CA GLY A 40 -1.88 -3.90 7.07
C GLY A 40 -1.80 -2.51 6.48
N TYR A 41 -2.89 -1.77 6.70
CA TYR A 41 -2.99 -0.35 6.41
C TYR A 41 -3.42 0.36 7.68
N TRP A 42 -2.97 1.58 7.85
CA TRP A 42 -3.32 2.39 9.03
C TRP A 42 -3.73 3.78 8.61
N LEU A 43 -4.82 4.24 9.20
CA LEU A 43 -5.30 5.62 9.06
C LEU A 43 -4.83 6.46 10.23
N PRO A 44 -4.72 7.78 10.08
CA PRO A 44 -4.38 8.65 11.21
C PRO A 44 -5.44 8.54 12.31
N GLN A 45 -5.01 8.41 13.56
CA GLN A 45 -5.90 8.35 14.72
C GLN A 45 -5.69 9.57 15.61
N GLU A 46 -4.45 9.78 16.04
CA GLU A 46 -4.05 10.91 16.86
C GLU A 46 -2.74 11.46 16.31
N GLY A 47 -2.50 12.75 16.46
CA GLY A 47 -1.32 13.41 15.93
C GLY A 47 -1.67 14.06 14.61
N THR A 48 -1.10 13.57 13.50
CA THR A 48 -1.44 14.16 12.19
C THR A 48 -2.83 13.70 11.77
N ASN A 49 -3.49 14.50 10.94
CA ASN A 49 -4.76 14.12 10.33
C ASN A 49 -4.57 13.69 8.86
N TYR A 50 -3.33 13.53 8.43
CA TYR A 50 -3.04 13.26 7.02
C TYR A 50 -2.08 12.09 6.79
N GLU A 51 -1.40 11.58 7.81
CA GLU A 51 -0.40 10.53 7.61
C GLU A 51 -1.03 9.15 7.75
N ALA A 52 -0.92 8.36 6.70
CA ALA A 52 -1.40 6.98 6.66
C ALA A 52 -0.26 6.07 6.23
N TRP A 53 -0.40 4.78 6.49
CA TRP A 53 0.64 3.80 6.24
C TRP A 53 0.09 2.55 5.61
N GLY A 54 0.90 1.93 4.75
CA GLY A 54 0.66 0.58 4.26
C GLY A 54 1.98 -0.18 4.34
N LEU A 55 1.93 -1.41 4.84
CA LEU A 55 3.12 -2.26 4.98
C LEU A 55 2.88 -3.58 4.26
N VAL A 56 3.77 -3.90 3.32
CA VAL A 56 3.67 -5.12 2.52
C VAL A 56 5.02 -5.82 2.50
N GLY A 57 5.03 -7.10 2.84
CA GLY A 57 6.24 -7.90 2.88
C GLY A 57 6.45 -8.71 1.62
N PHE A 58 7.71 -8.94 1.29
CA PHE A 58 8.13 -9.76 0.13
C PHE A 58 9.37 -10.56 0.53
N ASP A 59 9.62 -11.66 -0.17
CA ASP A 59 10.82 -12.46 0.09
C ASP A 59 12.07 -11.78 -0.45
N SER A 60 11.94 -10.98 -1.50
CA SER A 60 13.08 -10.31 -2.12
C SER A 60 12.59 -9.13 -2.97
N LEU A 61 13.52 -8.27 -3.39
CA LEU A 61 13.22 -7.20 -4.32
C LEU A 61 12.78 -7.77 -5.68
N ALA A 62 13.33 -8.91 -6.09
CA ALA A 62 12.91 -9.56 -7.34
C ALA A 62 11.44 -9.97 -7.27
N ASP A 63 11.00 -10.49 -6.12
CA ASP A 63 9.60 -10.85 -5.92
C ASP A 63 8.70 -9.62 -5.92
N TYR A 64 9.17 -8.50 -5.36
CA TYR A 64 8.46 -7.24 -5.42
C TYR A 64 8.29 -6.78 -6.87
N GLU A 65 9.33 -6.86 -7.69
CA GLU A 65 9.24 -6.46 -9.11
C GLU A 65 8.25 -7.33 -9.88
N ALA A 66 8.26 -8.64 -9.64
CA ALA A 66 7.29 -9.55 -10.26
C ALA A 66 5.86 -9.21 -9.82
N TYR A 67 5.67 -8.91 -8.54
CA TYR A 67 4.39 -8.49 -8.01
C TYR A 67 3.92 -7.18 -8.69
N ARG A 68 4.81 -6.20 -8.88
CA ARG A 68 4.45 -4.96 -9.55
C ARG A 68 3.97 -5.21 -10.99
N THR A 69 4.59 -6.14 -11.67
CA THR A 69 4.16 -6.53 -13.01
C THR A 69 2.74 -7.10 -12.99
N ARG A 70 2.44 -7.95 -12.01
CA ARG A 70 1.10 -8.52 -11.84
C ARG A 70 0.06 -7.45 -11.52
N LEU A 71 0.41 -6.47 -10.67
CA LEU A 71 -0.49 -5.36 -10.34
C LEU A 71 -0.89 -4.58 -11.59
N LYS A 72 0.09 -4.28 -12.45
CA LYS A 72 -0.17 -3.49 -13.66
C LYS A 72 -1.08 -4.20 -14.64
N ALA A 73 -1.09 -5.52 -14.62
CA ALA A 73 -1.91 -6.33 -15.52
C ALA A 73 -3.28 -6.68 -14.94
N ASP A 74 -3.46 -6.53 -13.64
CA ASP A 74 -4.69 -6.95 -12.96
C ASP A 74 -5.78 -5.89 -13.06
N PRO A 75 -6.97 -6.24 -13.57
CA PRO A 75 -8.04 -5.23 -13.73
C PRO A 75 -8.50 -4.60 -12.43
N GLU A 76 -8.59 -5.39 -11.34
CA GLU A 76 -9.04 -4.87 -10.04
C GLU A 76 -8.00 -3.92 -9.45
N ALA A 77 -6.71 -4.26 -9.55
CA ALA A 77 -5.64 -3.40 -9.08
C ALA A 77 -5.63 -2.07 -9.86
N ARG A 78 -5.79 -2.15 -11.19
CA ARG A 78 -5.84 -0.96 -12.02
C ARG A 78 -7.03 -0.07 -11.64
N ALA A 79 -8.19 -0.68 -11.40
CA ALA A 79 -9.38 0.08 -10.99
C ALA A 79 -9.13 0.81 -9.67
N ASN A 80 -8.39 0.19 -8.74
CA ASN A 80 -8.10 0.81 -7.46
C ASN A 80 -7.12 1.99 -7.61
N PHE A 81 -6.12 1.86 -8.47
CA PHE A 81 -5.23 2.98 -8.79
C PHE A 81 -6.00 4.13 -9.46
N GLU A 82 -6.91 3.80 -10.38
CA GLU A 82 -7.73 4.81 -11.06
C GLU A 82 -8.65 5.53 -10.08
N PHE A 83 -9.20 4.81 -9.11
CA PHE A 83 -10.00 5.39 -8.05
C PHE A 83 -9.20 6.46 -7.30
N ALA A 84 -7.96 6.13 -6.91
CA ALA A 84 -7.10 7.09 -6.20
C ALA A 84 -6.77 8.31 -7.08
N GLN A 85 -6.51 8.08 -8.36
CA GLN A 85 -6.20 9.18 -9.29
C GLN A 85 -7.39 10.10 -9.50
N ARG A 86 -8.58 9.53 -9.64
CA ARG A 86 -9.81 10.28 -9.89
C ARG A 86 -10.22 11.12 -8.70
N GLU A 87 -10.17 10.52 -7.50
CA GLU A 87 -10.65 11.16 -6.27
C GLU A 87 -9.60 12.01 -5.57
N ARG A 88 -8.33 11.81 -5.91
CA ARG A 88 -7.21 12.63 -5.44
C ARG A 88 -7.07 12.71 -3.91
N PHE A 89 -7.34 11.64 -3.22
CA PHE A 89 -7.20 11.63 -1.77
C PHE A 89 -5.78 11.35 -1.31
N ILE A 90 -4.90 10.86 -2.18
CA ILE A 90 -3.47 10.69 -1.87
C ILE A 90 -2.72 11.86 -2.48
N LEU A 91 -2.14 12.71 -1.61
CA LEU A 91 -1.41 13.89 -2.06
C LEU A 91 0.04 13.56 -2.33
N ARG A 92 0.62 12.62 -1.58
CA ARG A 92 2.00 12.19 -1.73
C ARG A 92 2.16 10.80 -1.18
N GLU A 93 3.10 10.06 -1.77
CA GLU A 93 3.37 8.69 -1.38
C GLU A 93 4.86 8.45 -1.41
N GLU A 94 5.40 7.85 -0.35
CA GLU A 94 6.81 7.50 -0.26
C GLU A 94 6.93 6.02 0.08
N ARG A 95 7.85 5.33 -0.60
CA ARG A 95 8.12 3.91 -0.33
C ARG A 95 9.54 3.73 0.16
N THR A 96 9.70 2.97 1.24
CA THR A 96 10.99 2.63 1.81
C THR A 96 11.03 1.12 1.98
N PHE A 97 12.08 0.48 1.47
CA PHE A 97 12.25 -0.96 1.59
C PHE A 97 13.26 -1.23 2.69
N CYS A 98 12.84 -1.99 3.69
CA CYS A 98 13.69 -2.33 4.83
C CYS A 98 13.83 -3.84 4.94
N GLU A 99 14.99 -4.27 5.40
CA GLU A 99 15.22 -5.68 5.69
C GLU A 99 14.58 -6.00 7.04
N ASP A 100 13.81 -7.09 7.09
CA ASP A 100 13.19 -7.52 8.34
C ASP A 100 14.28 -8.07 9.26
N VAL A 101 14.27 -7.62 10.52
CA VAL A 101 15.20 -8.14 11.52
C VAL A 101 14.48 -9.22 12.29
N GLN A 102 15.04 -10.43 12.28
CA GLN A 102 14.45 -11.56 13.02
C GLN A 102 14.86 -11.45 14.48
N PRO A 103 13.91 -11.68 15.43
CA PRO A 103 14.23 -11.64 16.86
C PRO A 103 15.10 -12.80 17.30
#